data_16051c0d25b3fc617b27033a00ed4f38
#
_entry.id   16051c0d25b3fc617b27033a00ed4f38
#
_cell.length_a   1.000
_cell.length_b   1.000
_cell.length_c   1.000
_cell.angle_alpha   90.00
_cell.angle_beta   90.00
_cell.angle_gamma   90.00
#
_symmetry.space_group_name_H-M   'P 1'
#
loop_
_entity.id
_entity.type
_entity.pdbx_description
1 polymer ?
#
loop_
_entity_poly.entity_id
_entity_poly.type
_entity_poly.pdbx_seq_one_letter_code
_entity_poly.pdbx_strand_id
1 'polypeptide(L)'
;KGLAPREMLTLIGRVKWWRRRGGCPCGCQIGQVVPLDEALGLAPYQRTSLEVKWLASALAVFVPFETAAVLLGLLTGVQVCPKSIWLWVQAAGQRAMEQLQAQLERLEEGHVPQEEAEEAPRDLPLLIGADGVMAPFRPEAGSSRGKTVWREVKVGVLARLSERVTQAGQRVSQLKQRRVVAVLGDIDALQPR
;
A
#
# COMPACT_ATOMS: atom_id res chain seq x y z
N LYS A 1 8.99 -1.98 -38.08
CA LYS A 1 9.74 -2.74 -37.04
C LYS A 1 10.94 -1.91 -36.63
N GLY A 2 10.79 -0.98 -35.71
CA GLY A 2 11.84 -0.03 -35.37
C GLY A 2 12.20 -0.07 -33.86
N LEU A 3 13.36 0.48 -33.55
CA LEU A 3 13.73 0.82 -32.17
C LEU A 3 12.92 2.01 -31.73
N ALA A 4 12.35 1.93 -30.55
CA ALA A 4 11.61 3.03 -29.89
C ALA A 4 12.19 3.32 -28.52
N PRO A 5 12.41 4.59 -28.16
CA PRO A 5 12.91 4.93 -26.86
C PRO A 5 11.84 4.67 -25.78
N ARG A 6 12.27 4.27 -24.61
CA ARG A 6 11.49 4.30 -23.37
C ARG A 6 12.30 5.01 -22.30
N GLU A 7 11.61 5.76 -21.47
CA GLU A 7 12.19 6.45 -20.34
C GLU A 7 11.38 6.12 -19.09
N MET A 8 12.05 5.89 -17.98
CA MET A 8 11.44 5.62 -16.70
C MET A 8 12.20 6.34 -15.59
N LEU A 9 11.45 6.91 -14.65
CA LEU A 9 11.98 7.47 -13.43
C LEU A 9 12.19 6.33 -12.43
N THR A 10 13.44 6.17 -11.98
CA THR A 10 13.87 5.16 -11.00
C THR A 10 14.49 5.84 -9.78
N LEU A 11 14.81 5.11 -8.72
CA LEU A 11 15.49 5.66 -7.55
C LEU A 11 16.87 6.24 -7.83
N ILE A 12 17.51 5.82 -8.91
CA ILE A 12 18.82 6.33 -9.36
C ILE A 12 18.70 7.45 -10.42
N GLY A 13 17.47 7.94 -10.65
CA GLY A 13 17.19 8.98 -11.64
C GLY A 13 16.46 8.47 -12.89
N ARG A 14 16.52 9.24 -13.97
CA ARG A 14 15.87 8.90 -15.24
C ARG A 14 16.73 7.94 -16.04
N VAL A 15 16.21 6.74 -16.29
CA VAL A 15 16.84 5.73 -17.14
C VAL A 15 16.16 5.73 -18.50
N LYS A 16 16.94 5.82 -19.56
CA LYS A 16 16.45 5.81 -20.94
C LYS A 16 17.10 4.65 -21.69
N TRP A 17 16.26 3.87 -22.39
CA TRP A 17 16.74 2.75 -23.21
C TRP A 17 15.94 2.63 -24.50
N TRP A 18 16.49 1.86 -25.44
CA TRP A 18 15.88 1.58 -26.71
C TRP A 18 15.34 0.15 -26.73
N ARG A 19 14.15 -0.03 -27.25
CA ARG A 19 13.45 -1.31 -27.29
C ARG A 19 12.86 -1.55 -28.68
N ARG A 20 12.81 -2.81 -29.09
CA ARG A 20 12.14 -3.21 -30.34
C ARG A 20 10.63 -3.31 -30.07
N ARG A 21 9.88 -2.79 -31.04
CA ARG A 21 8.42 -2.97 -31.09
C ARG A 21 8.11 -3.91 -32.24
N GLY A 22 7.32 -4.94 -31.97
CA GLY A 22 6.80 -5.90 -32.93
C GLY A 22 5.30 -5.79 -33.05
N GLY A 23 4.77 -6.13 -34.23
CA GLY A 23 3.34 -6.37 -34.42
C GLY A 23 3.19 -7.75 -35.06
N CYS A 24 2.06 -8.40 -34.82
CA CYS A 24 1.78 -9.68 -35.46
C CYS A 24 1.51 -9.47 -36.94
N PRO A 25 2.27 -10.16 -37.85
CA PRO A 25 2.06 -10.05 -39.30
C PRO A 25 0.75 -10.70 -39.76
N CYS A 26 0.11 -11.54 -38.94
CA CYS A 26 -1.13 -12.24 -39.26
C CYS A 26 -2.39 -11.40 -39.11
N GLY A 27 -2.29 -10.12 -38.66
CA GLY A 27 -3.44 -9.27 -38.45
C GLY A 27 -4.33 -9.67 -37.24
N CYS A 28 -3.88 -10.63 -36.41
CA CYS A 28 -4.56 -10.94 -35.17
C CYS A 28 -4.61 -9.67 -34.30
N GLN A 29 -5.65 -9.51 -33.49
CA GLN A 29 -5.86 -8.36 -32.61
C GLN A 29 -4.86 -8.29 -31.44
N ILE A 30 -3.81 -9.10 -31.46
CA ILE A 30 -2.68 -8.99 -30.53
C ILE A 30 -2.00 -7.66 -30.85
N GLY A 31 -2.17 -6.72 -29.95
CA GLY A 31 -1.60 -5.38 -30.07
C GLY A 31 -0.08 -5.37 -30.21
N GLN A 32 0.51 -4.22 -30.09
CA GLN A 32 1.95 -4.07 -30.17
C GLN A 32 2.67 -4.85 -29.06
N VAL A 33 3.51 -5.80 -29.44
CA VAL A 33 4.33 -6.61 -28.50
C VAL A 33 5.68 -5.93 -28.32
N VAL A 34 6.13 -5.83 -27.08
CA VAL A 34 7.43 -5.27 -26.70
C VAL A 34 8.12 -6.26 -25.75
N PRO A 35 8.86 -7.25 -26.30
CA PRO A 35 9.40 -8.36 -25.51
C PRO A 35 10.26 -7.92 -24.31
N LEU A 36 11.01 -6.82 -24.46
CA LEU A 36 11.83 -6.30 -23.36
C LEU A 36 10.96 -5.75 -22.21
N ASP A 37 9.83 -5.11 -22.49
CA ASP A 37 8.93 -4.61 -21.47
C ASP A 37 8.27 -5.78 -20.72
N GLU A 38 7.88 -6.82 -21.44
CA GLU A 38 7.32 -8.04 -20.87
C GLU A 38 8.33 -8.76 -19.97
N ALA A 39 9.57 -8.93 -20.46
CA ALA A 39 10.65 -9.54 -19.66
C ALA A 39 11.00 -8.75 -18.38
N LEU A 40 10.82 -7.42 -18.40
CA LEU A 40 11.04 -6.55 -17.26
C LEU A 40 9.77 -6.35 -16.40
N GLY A 41 8.66 -6.99 -16.75
CA GLY A 41 7.39 -6.82 -16.04
C GLY A 41 6.83 -5.40 -16.07
N LEU A 42 7.12 -4.64 -17.13
CA LEU A 42 6.73 -3.24 -17.23
C LEU A 42 5.36 -3.08 -17.90
N ALA A 43 4.45 -2.46 -17.19
CA ALA A 43 3.13 -2.14 -17.73
C ALA A 43 3.22 -1.13 -18.91
N PRO A 44 2.26 -1.16 -19.85
CA PRO A 44 2.12 -0.14 -20.88
C PRO A 44 2.11 1.26 -20.26
N TYR A 45 2.84 2.21 -20.89
CA TYR A 45 2.91 3.62 -20.45
C TYR A 45 3.45 3.88 -19.03
N GLN A 46 3.95 2.86 -18.34
CA GLN A 46 4.58 3.05 -17.03
C GLN A 46 5.84 3.93 -17.18
N ARG A 47 5.84 5.09 -16.52
CA ARG A 47 6.93 6.08 -16.56
C ARG A 47 7.70 6.18 -15.24
N THR A 48 7.25 5.50 -14.21
CA THR A 48 7.86 5.51 -12.88
C THR A 48 7.96 4.09 -12.37
N SER A 49 9.11 3.73 -11.83
CA SER A 49 9.36 2.41 -11.28
C SER A 49 8.51 2.17 -10.02
N LEU A 50 8.31 0.90 -9.68
CA LEU A 50 7.54 0.50 -8.51
C LEU A 50 8.22 0.95 -7.22
N GLU A 51 9.55 0.92 -7.17
CA GLU A 51 10.36 1.30 -6.01
C GLU A 51 10.18 2.79 -5.68
N VAL A 52 10.17 3.68 -6.69
CA VAL A 52 9.90 5.11 -6.47
C VAL A 52 8.48 5.31 -5.93
N LYS A 53 7.49 4.62 -6.50
CA LYS A 53 6.11 4.71 -6.03
C LYS A 53 5.96 4.18 -4.60
N TRP A 54 6.61 3.05 -4.31
CA TRP A 54 6.59 2.43 -3.00
C TRP A 54 7.24 3.35 -1.94
N LEU A 55 8.47 3.83 -2.20
CA LEU A 55 9.17 4.71 -1.26
C LEU A 55 8.40 6.02 -1.03
N ALA A 56 7.88 6.64 -2.08
CA ALA A 56 7.07 7.85 -1.97
C ALA A 56 5.79 7.61 -1.17
N SER A 57 5.11 6.48 -1.38
CA SER A 57 3.91 6.11 -0.64
C SER A 57 4.23 5.80 0.83
N ALA A 58 5.35 5.12 1.10
CA ALA A 58 5.80 4.84 2.47
C ALA A 58 6.11 6.14 3.24
N LEU A 59 6.78 7.10 2.61
CA LEU A 59 7.01 8.43 3.23
C LEU A 59 5.69 9.15 3.52
N ALA A 60 4.72 9.05 2.63
CA ALA A 60 3.41 9.70 2.77
C ALA A 60 2.52 9.10 3.88
N VAL A 61 2.88 7.95 4.43
CA VAL A 61 2.23 7.42 5.65
C VAL A 61 2.58 8.25 6.88
N PHE A 62 3.79 8.83 6.91
CA PHE A 62 4.32 9.52 8.10
C PHE A 62 4.23 11.04 8.00
N VAL A 63 4.23 11.59 6.78
CA VAL A 63 4.27 13.04 6.55
C VAL A 63 3.32 13.47 5.43
N PRO A 64 2.89 14.75 5.38
CA PRO A 64 2.10 15.29 4.28
C PRO A 64 2.76 15.10 2.91
N PHE A 65 1.97 15.04 1.83
CA PHE A 65 2.46 14.75 0.47
C PHE A 65 3.52 15.75 -0.03
N GLU A 66 3.41 17.03 0.34
CA GLU A 66 4.42 18.05 0.04
C GLU A 66 5.77 17.72 0.70
N THR A 67 5.73 17.37 1.99
CA THR A 67 6.92 16.98 2.75
C THR A 67 7.49 15.66 2.23
N ALA A 68 6.65 14.68 1.89
CA ALA A 68 7.08 13.43 1.30
C ALA A 68 7.81 13.63 -0.04
N ALA A 69 7.32 14.55 -0.89
CA ALA A 69 7.99 14.91 -2.14
C ALA A 69 9.37 15.55 -1.92
N VAL A 70 9.48 16.45 -0.93
CA VAL A 70 10.76 17.07 -0.55
C VAL A 70 11.73 16.02 -0.01
N LEU A 71 11.30 15.17 0.91
CA LEU A 71 12.12 14.12 1.50
C LEU A 71 12.60 13.12 0.44
N LEU A 72 11.72 12.68 -0.47
CA LEU A 72 12.11 11.83 -1.57
C LEU A 72 13.22 12.47 -2.41
N GLY A 73 13.06 13.77 -2.74
CA GLY A 73 14.07 14.53 -3.48
C GLY A 73 15.41 14.63 -2.76
N LEU A 74 15.39 14.87 -1.45
CA LEU A 74 16.61 14.96 -0.63
C LEU A 74 17.32 13.59 -0.51
N LEU A 75 16.55 12.50 -0.36
CA LEU A 75 17.12 11.16 -0.14
C LEU A 75 17.64 10.52 -1.43
N THR A 76 16.97 10.77 -2.56
CA THR A 76 17.24 10.05 -3.81
C THR A 76 17.66 10.95 -4.98
N GLY A 77 17.53 12.27 -4.84
CA GLY A 77 17.67 13.19 -5.96
C GLY A 77 16.49 13.19 -6.95
N VAL A 78 15.48 12.35 -6.72
CA VAL A 78 14.34 12.16 -7.63
C VAL A 78 13.22 13.14 -7.30
N GLN A 79 12.89 14.00 -8.26
CA GLN A 79 11.83 15.00 -8.10
C GLN A 79 10.49 14.45 -8.57
N VAL A 80 9.49 14.47 -7.71
CA VAL A 80 8.09 14.12 -8.00
C VAL A 80 7.15 15.18 -7.44
N CYS A 81 6.01 15.40 -8.07
CA CYS A 81 5.05 16.33 -7.52
C CYS A 81 4.16 15.64 -6.45
N PRO A 82 3.69 16.37 -5.43
CA PRO A 82 2.85 15.84 -4.36
C PRO A 82 1.59 15.15 -4.88
N LYS A 83 1.01 15.67 -5.97
CA LYS A 83 -0.17 15.05 -6.61
C LYS A 83 0.12 13.65 -7.14
N SER A 84 1.32 13.39 -7.67
CA SER A 84 1.71 12.05 -8.12
C SER A 84 1.78 11.08 -6.95
N ILE A 85 2.35 11.50 -5.81
CA ILE A 85 2.40 10.69 -4.59
C ILE A 85 0.98 10.37 -4.11
N TRP A 86 0.11 11.39 -4.05
CA TRP A 86 -1.29 11.18 -3.70
C TRP A 86 -1.97 10.14 -4.58
N LEU A 87 -1.81 10.23 -5.92
CA LEU A 87 -2.37 9.26 -6.86
C LEU A 87 -1.83 7.85 -6.63
N TRP A 88 -0.55 7.70 -6.32
CA TRP A 88 0.05 6.39 -6.05
C TRP A 88 -0.46 5.79 -4.74
N VAL A 89 -0.62 6.61 -3.70
CA VAL A 89 -1.22 6.18 -2.42
C VAL A 89 -2.67 5.75 -2.64
N GLN A 90 -3.47 6.51 -3.40
CA GLN A 90 -4.84 6.11 -3.72
C GLN A 90 -4.88 4.77 -4.46
N ALA A 91 -4.04 4.60 -5.49
CA ALA A 91 -3.97 3.34 -6.24
C ALA A 91 -3.45 2.15 -5.40
N ALA A 92 -2.59 2.40 -4.43
CA ALA A 92 -2.12 1.37 -3.49
C ALA A 92 -3.23 0.99 -2.49
N GLY A 93 -3.93 1.99 -1.95
CA GLY A 93 -5.08 1.79 -1.06
C GLY A 93 -6.20 1.01 -1.71
N GLN A 94 -6.55 1.36 -2.96
CA GLN A 94 -7.58 0.62 -3.71
C GLN A 94 -7.22 -0.87 -3.85
N ARG A 95 -5.97 -1.17 -4.24
CA ARG A 95 -5.52 -2.57 -4.34
C ARG A 95 -5.52 -3.31 -3.01
N ALA A 96 -5.14 -2.62 -1.93
CA ALA A 96 -5.18 -3.21 -0.59
C ALA A 96 -6.62 -3.55 -0.16
N MET A 97 -7.58 -2.68 -0.48
CA MET A 97 -9.00 -2.93 -0.21
C MET A 97 -9.53 -4.11 -1.03
N GLU A 98 -9.19 -4.19 -2.31
CA GLU A 98 -9.56 -5.34 -3.18
C GLU A 98 -8.97 -6.65 -2.67
N GLN A 99 -7.72 -6.65 -2.22
CA GLN A 99 -7.08 -7.82 -1.62
C GLN A 99 -7.74 -8.23 -0.31
N LEU A 100 -8.05 -7.27 0.55
CA LEU A 100 -8.74 -7.53 1.82
C LEU A 100 -10.13 -8.13 1.56
N GLN A 101 -10.88 -7.55 0.63
CA GLN A 101 -12.20 -8.07 0.25
C GLN A 101 -12.12 -9.52 -0.24
N ALA A 102 -11.17 -9.82 -1.13
CA ALA A 102 -10.96 -11.19 -1.63
C ALA A 102 -10.53 -12.17 -0.52
N GLN A 103 -9.80 -11.70 0.50
CA GLN A 103 -9.44 -12.51 1.65
C GLN A 103 -10.66 -12.78 2.55
N LEU A 104 -11.53 -11.80 2.77
CA LEU A 104 -12.76 -11.96 3.54
C LEU A 104 -13.71 -12.94 2.87
N GLU A 105 -13.91 -12.83 1.55
CA GLU A 105 -14.74 -13.76 0.78
C GLU A 105 -14.22 -15.20 0.89
N ARG A 106 -12.91 -15.42 0.83
CA ARG A 106 -12.31 -16.75 1.03
C ARG A 106 -12.54 -17.28 2.44
N LEU A 107 -12.49 -16.42 3.46
CA LEU A 107 -12.78 -16.81 4.84
C LEU A 107 -14.25 -17.22 5.02
N GLU A 108 -15.19 -16.50 4.40
CA GLU A 108 -16.62 -16.82 4.40
C GLU A 108 -16.90 -18.18 3.71
N GLU A 109 -16.13 -18.51 2.68
CA GLU A 109 -16.16 -19.83 2.01
C GLU A 109 -15.50 -20.96 2.84
N GLY A 110 -14.96 -20.64 4.03
CA GLY A 110 -14.32 -21.61 4.92
C GLY A 110 -12.84 -21.88 4.59
N HIS A 111 -12.26 -21.13 3.67
CA HIS A 111 -10.82 -21.20 3.38
C HIS A 111 -10.04 -20.39 4.42
N VAL A 112 -9.62 -21.06 5.49
CA VAL A 112 -8.71 -20.46 6.46
C VAL A 112 -7.36 -20.26 5.78
N PRO A 113 -6.80 -19.03 5.70
CA PRO A 113 -5.46 -18.82 5.20
C PRO A 113 -4.50 -19.66 6.05
N GLN A 114 -3.80 -20.59 5.43
CA GLN A 114 -2.61 -21.16 6.06
C GLN A 114 -1.63 -20.00 6.17
N GLU A 115 -1.62 -19.37 7.32
CA GLU A 115 -0.50 -18.51 7.65
C GLU A 115 0.74 -19.39 7.54
N GLU A 116 1.71 -18.95 6.73
CA GLU A 116 3.07 -19.37 6.91
C GLU A 116 3.36 -19.08 8.39
N ALA A 117 3.24 -20.12 9.18
CA ALA A 117 3.49 -20.07 10.59
C ALA A 117 5.02 -19.92 10.73
N GLU A 118 5.52 -18.69 10.64
CA GLU A 118 6.63 -18.36 11.52
C GLU A 118 6.20 -18.89 12.89
N GLU A 119 6.99 -19.78 13.47
CA GLU A 119 6.72 -20.47 14.74
C GLU A 119 6.17 -19.48 15.79
N ALA A 120 4.90 -19.17 15.65
CA ALA A 120 4.23 -18.33 16.58
C ALA A 120 4.09 -19.14 17.87
N PRO A 121 4.58 -18.68 19.00
CA PRO A 121 4.31 -19.33 20.25
C PRO A 121 2.80 -19.31 20.46
N ARG A 122 2.14 -20.42 20.07
CA ARG A 122 0.68 -20.62 20.20
C ARG A 122 0.24 -20.55 21.66
N ASP A 123 1.18 -20.72 22.58
CA ASP A 123 0.97 -20.72 24.02
C ASP A 123 0.89 -19.32 24.65
N LEU A 124 1.18 -18.26 23.89
CA LEU A 124 1.07 -16.90 24.43
C LEU A 124 -0.39 -16.41 24.44
N PRO A 125 -0.83 -15.73 25.49
CA PRO A 125 -2.16 -15.13 25.57
C PRO A 125 -2.46 -14.24 24.37
N LEU A 126 -3.67 -14.35 23.84
CA LEU A 126 -4.16 -13.48 22.78
C LEU A 126 -4.73 -12.19 23.39
N LEU A 127 -4.23 -11.05 22.95
CA LEU A 127 -4.77 -9.73 23.24
C LEU A 127 -5.65 -9.28 22.08
N ILE A 128 -6.89 -8.92 22.37
CA ILE A 128 -7.81 -8.29 21.43
C ILE A 128 -8.15 -6.92 22.00
N GLY A 129 -7.93 -5.87 21.23
CA GLY A 129 -8.30 -4.51 21.57
C GLY A 129 -9.09 -3.86 20.45
N ALA A 130 -10.08 -3.05 20.80
CA ALA A 130 -10.81 -2.24 19.83
C ALA A 130 -10.95 -0.82 20.37
N ASP A 131 -10.78 0.17 19.51
CA ASP A 131 -10.91 1.58 19.84
C ASP A 131 -11.47 2.36 18.66
N GLY A 132 -11.98 3.57 18.91
CA GLY A 132 -12.49 4.47 17.88
C GLY A 132 -11.79 5.82 17.95
N VAL A 133 -11.32 6.30 16.81
CA VAL A 133 -10.71 7.62 16.69
C VAL A 133 -11.45 8.48 15.69
N MET A 134 -11.73 9.74 16.07
CA MET A 134 -12.30 10.72 15.15
C MET A 134 -11.21 11.28 14.26
N ALA A 135 -11.33 11.08 12.95
CA ALA A 135 -10.41 11.59 11.96
C ALA A 135 -11.06 12.67 11.06
N PRO A 136 -10.32 13.74 10.70
CA PRO A 136 -10.81 14.77 9.83
C PRO A 136 -10.74 14.34 8.37
N PHE A 137 -11.87 14.39 7.67
CA PHE A 137 -11.97 14.11 6.24
C PHE A 137 -12.24 15.37 5.44
N ARG A 138 -11.79 15.38 4.20
CA ARG A 138 -12.19 16.42 3.26
C ARG A 138 -13.69 16.28 2.98
N PRO A 139 -14.41 17.40 2.88
CA PRO A 139 -15.79 17.37 2.49
C PRO A 139 -15.96 16.78 1.08
N GLU A 140 -17.12 16.21 0.80
CA GLU A 140 -17.44 15.68 -0.52
C GLU A 140 -17.39 16.77 -1.60
N ALA A 141 -17.10 16.36 -2.84
CA ALA A 141 -17.06 17.28 -3.97
C ALA A 141 -18.42 17.99 -4.13
N GLY A 142 -18.41 19.31 -4.14
CA GLY A 142 -19.64 20.14 -4.22
C GLY A 142 -20.13 20.69 -2.87
N SER A 143 -19.55 20.27 -1.73
CA SER A 143 -19.84 20.91 -0.44
C SER A 143 -19.09 22.23 -0.30
N SER A 144 -19.63 23.15 0.53
CA SER A 144 -19.02 24.46 0.76
C SER A 144 -17.59 24.35 1.26
N ARG A 145 -16.66 25.11 0.63
CA ARG A 145 -15.25 25.18 1.03
C ARG A 145 -15.13 25.46 2.54
N GLY A 146 -14.33 24.65 3.24
CA GLY A 146 -13.92 24.93 4.61
C GLY A 146 -14.57 24.09 5.71
N LYS A 147 -15.56 23.24 5.41
CA LYS A 147 -16.10 22.33 6.44
C LYS A 147 -15.33 21.00 6.46
N THR A 148 -14.51 20.81 7.49
CA THR A 148 -13.94 19.50 7.81
C THR A 148 -15.07 18.58 8.29
N VAL A 149 -15.18 17.40 7.68
CA VAL A 149 -16.11 16.35 8.12
C VAL A 149 -15.34 15.40 9.03
N TRP A 150 -15.77 15.28 10.27
CA TRP A 150 -15.20 14.32 11.21
C TRP A 150 -15.92 12.99 11.05
N ARG A 151 -15.17 11.92 10.87
CA ARG A 151 -15.69 10.56 10.81
C ARG A 151 -14.93 9.68 11.79
N GLU A 152 -15.63 8.73 12.37
CA GLU A 152 -15.01 7.76 13.26
C GLU A 152 -14.31 6.67 12.45
N VAL A 153 -13.08 6.36 12.85
CA VAL A 153 -12.32 5.21 12.37
C VAL A 153 -12.22 4.22 13.50
N LYS A 154 -12.79 3.03 13.33
CA LYS A 154 -12.64 1.92 14.28
C LYS A 154 -11.33 1.21 14.03
N VAL A 155 -10.58 0.98 15.07
CA VAL A 155 -9.29 0.27 15.02
C VAL A 155 -9.37 -0.97 15.88
N GLY A 156 -9.16 -2.11 15.26
CA GLY A 156 -8.99 -3.39 15.94
C GLY A 156 -7.52 -3.78 16.01
N VAL A 157 -7.08 -4.28 17.15
CA VAL A 157 -5.72 -4.79 17.35
C VAL A 157 -5.80 -6.24 17.84
N LEU A 158 -5.14 -7.13 17.12
CA LEU A 158 -4.84 -8.49 17.59
C LEU A 158 -3.34 -8.60 17.85
N ALA A 159 -2.97 -9.16 18.99
CA ALA A 159 -1.56 -9.38 19.31
C ALA A 159 -1.37 -10.57 20.26
N ARG A 160 -0.20 -11.16 20.26
CA ARG A 160 0.22 -12.09 21.30
C ARG A 160 0.99 -11.32 22.39
N LEU A 161 0.65 -11.60 23.64
CA LEU A 161 1.28 -10.98 24.79
C LEU A 161 2.45 -11.83 25.28
N SER A 162 3.65 -11.26 25.29
CA SER A 162 4.83 -11.88 25.87
C SER A 162 5.41 -10.99 26.95
N GLU A 163 6.15 -11.57 27.89
CA GLU A 163 6.92 -10.82 28.87
C GLU A 163 8.37 -10.68 28.42
N ARG A 164 8.94 -9.51 28.63
CA ARG A 164 10.35 -9.23 28.47
C ARG A 164 10.90 -8.68 29.77
N VAL A 165 12.05 -9.20 30.18
CA VAL A 165 12.81 -8.62 31.30
C VAL A 165 13.75 -7.55 30.74
N THR A 166 13.67 -6.33 31.26
CA THR A 166 14.58 -5.24 30.92
C THR A 166 15.96 -5.45 31.57
N GLN A 167 16.97 -4.72 31.11
CA GLN A 167 18.30 -4.75 31.75
C GLN A 167 18.27 -4.36 33.24
N ALA A 168 17.26 -3.60 33.66
CA ALA A 168 17.03 -3.25 35.07
C ALA A 168 16.24 -4.31 35.87
N GLY A 169 16.00 -5.50 35.30
CA GLY A 169 15.29 -6.60 35.94
C GLY A 169 13.76 -6.43 36.01
N GLN A 170 13.18 -5.40 35.41
CA GLN A 170 11.73 -5.19 35.38
C GLN A 170 11.07 -6.04 34.30
N ARG A 171 9.95 -6.66 34.63
CA ARG A 171 9.10 -7.37 33.66
C ARG A 171 8.22 -6.35 32.94
N VAL A 172 8.31 -6.33 31.61
CA VAL A 172 7.51 -5.45 30.74
C VAL A 172 6.77 -6.31 29.74
N SER A 173 5.48 -6.07 29.60
CA SER A 173 4.66 -6.73 28.58
C SER A 173 5.05 -6.23 27.18
N GLN A 174 5.27 -7.16 26.26
CA GLN A 174 5.59 -6.88 24.88
C GLN A 174 4.55 -7.50 23.95
N LEU A 175 4.04 -6.71 23.01
CA LEU A 175 3.14 -7.20 21.97
C LEU A 175 3.95 -7.81 20.83
N LYS A 176 3.70 -9.09 20.54
CA LYS A 176 4.23 -9.80 19.38
C LYS A 176 3.13 -10.06 18.36
N GLN A 177 3.52 -10.24 17.10
CA GLN A 177 2.60 -10.58 16.00
C GLN A 177 1.38 -9.65 15.94
N ARG A 178 1.62 -8.37 15.99
CA ARG A 178 0.56 -7.37 15.97
C ARG A 178 -0.11 -7.32 14.60
N ARG A 179 -1.43 -7.47 14.59
CA ARG A 179 -2.28 -7.18 13.44
C ARG A 179 -3.18 -6.02 13.81
N VAL A 180 -3.25 -5.05 12.93
CA VAL A 180 -4.09 -3.87 13.09
C VAL A 180 -5.04 -3.81 11.91
N VAL A 181 -6.32 -3.71 12.21
CA VAL A 181 -7.38 -3.50 11.22
C VAL A 181 -8.02 -2.16 11.51
N ALA A 182 -8.19 -1.33 10.50
CA ALA A 182 -8.87 -0.04 10.62
C ALA A 182 -10.03 0.02 9.61
N VAL A 183 -11.22 0.36 10.09
CA VAL A 183 -12.43 0.47 9.29
C VAL A 183 -13.07 1.83 9.50
N LEU A 184 -13.47 2.48 8.42
CA LEU A 184 -14.22 3.72 8.47
C LEU A 184 -15.72 3.40 8.66
N GLY A 185 -16.33 3.83 9.74
CA GLY A 185 -17.76 3.66 10.02
C GLY A 185 -18.04 3.25 11.46
N ASP A 186 -19.30 2.95 11.71
CA ASP A 186 -19.79 2.47 13.01
C ASP A 186 -19.32 1.05 13.30
N ILE A 187 -19.57 0.60 14.55
CA ILE A 187 -19.14 -0.71 15.04
C ILE A 187 -19.66 -1.88 14.16
N ASP A 188 -20.81 -1.69 13.53
CA ASP A 188 -21.42 -2.65 12.62
C ASP A 188 -20.56 -2.90 11.36
N ALA A 189 -19.67 -1.97 11.02
CA ALA A 189 -18.72 -2.12 9.92
C ALA A 189 -17.58 -3.12 10.23
N LEU A 190 -17.40 -3.50 11.51
CA LEU A 190 -16.44 -4.53 11.95
C LEU A 190 -17.07 -5.93 12.03
N GLN A 191 -18.39 -6.04 11.89
CA GLN A 191 -19.05 -7.35 11.90
C GLN A 191 -18.93 -8.00 10.53
N PRO A 192 -18.54 -9.28 10.43
CA PRO A 192 -18.64 -10.02 9.20
C PRO A 192 -20.12 -10.08 8.78
N ARG A 193 -20.36 -9.79 7.51
CA ARG A 193 -21.69 -9.92 6.90
C ARG A 193 -21.99 -11.37 6.61
#